data_734d8383f6be646a878519c1cc69ba38
#
_entry.id   734d8383f6be646a878519c1cc69ba38
#
_cell.length_a   1.000
_cell.length_b   1.000
_cell.length_c   1.000
_cell.angle_alpha   90.00
_cell.angle_beta   90.00
_cell.angle_gamma   90.00
#
_symmetry.space_group_name_H-M   'P 1'
#
loop_
_entity.id
_entity.type
_entity.pdbx_description
1 polymer ?
#
loop_
_entity_poly.entity_id
_entity_poly.type
_entity_poly.pdbx_seq_one_letter_code
_entity_poly.pdbx_strand_id
1 'polypeptide(L)'
;YPERRSMIMDGVSTLTGALFGSPFPTSVYFGHPGWKAIDARAGFSVVNAVLYLVLCCTGLTSVLMAAIPTEAVMVLLVYVGFAVTDTTFQSVDKKYYPAILLSLMPILFQYIQTIVSSAVQAAGTTVAALTTEQFAAYSVPIRGIEYLGNGAFLSSLLLAGLLAYVVDKKYK
;
A
#
# COMPACT_ATOMS: atom_id res chain seq x y z
N TYR A 1 -3.13 -23.24 -2.37
CA TYR A 1 -2.93 -22.62 -3.70
C TYR A 1 -1.56 -22.97 -4.22
N PRO A 2 -1.45 -23.36 -5.52
CA PRO A 2 -0.14 -23.57 -6.13
C PRO A 2 0.49 -22.20 -6.41
N GLU A 3 1.40 -21.77 -5.55
CA GLU A 3 2.10 -20.48 -5.60
C GLU A 3 2.67 -20.17 -6.99
N ARG A 4 3.28 -21.16 -7.61
CA ARG A 4 3.86 -21.03 -8.95
C ARG A 4 2.85 -20.61 -10.01
N ARG A 5 1.62 -21.12 -9.96
CA ARG A 5 0.56 -20.76 -10.93
C ARG A 5 0.07 -19.34 -10.72
N SER A 6 -0.08 -18.93 -9.47
CA SER A 6 -0.47 -17.56 -9.15
C SER A 6 0.56 -16.55 -9.63
N MET A 7 1.85 -16.78 -9.37
CA MET A 7 2.92 -15.91 -9.83
C MET A 7 3.03 -15.81 -11.37
N ILE A 8 2.80 -16.93 -12.09
CA ILE A 8 2.79 -16.93 -13.55
C ILE A 8 1.61 -16.07 -14.07
N MET A 9 0.43 -16.23 -13.49
CA MET A 9 -0.75 -15.45 -13.88
C MET A 9 -0.58 -13.96 -13.59
N ASP A 10 0.00 -13.59 -12.45
CA ASP A 10 0.33 -12.21 -12.14
C ASP A 10 1.34 -11.61 -13.13
N GLY A 11 2.35 -12.38 -13.49
CA GLY A 11 3.32 -11.99 -14.51
C GLY A 11 2.68 -11.73 -15.87
N VAL A 12 1.83 -12.66 -16.32
CA VAL A 12 1.09 -12.52 -17.59
C VAL A 12 0.15 -11.31 -17.54
N SER A 13 -0.58 -11.13 -16.43
CA SER A 13 -1.48 -9.98 -16.27
C SER A 13 -0.73 -8.64 -16.25
N THR A 14 0.44 -8.61 -15.60
CA THR A 14 1.31 -7.43 -15.57
C THR A 14 1.82 -7.08 -16.96
N LEU A 15 2.30 -8.08 -17.73
CA LEU A 15 2.75 -7.89 -19.11
C LEU A 15 1.62 -7.38 -20.00
N THR A 16 0.43 -7.97 -19.86
CA THR A 16 -0.74 -7.53 -20.62
C THR A 16 -1.12 -6.09 -20.26
N GLY A 17 -1.16 -5.76 -18.97
CA GLY A 17 -1.42 -4.39 -18.52
C GLY A 17 -0.39 -3.38 -19.04
N ALA A 18 0.90 -3.75 -19.04
CA ALA A 18 1.97 -2.91 -19.56
C ALA A 18 1.84 -2.63 -21.06
N LEU A 19 1.42 -3.64 -21.87
CA LEU A 19 1.13 -3.46 -23.29
C LEU A 19 -0.01 -2.47 -23.55
N PHE A 20 -0.99 -2.40 -22.63
CA PHE A 20 -2.07 -1.42 -22.67
C PHE A 20 -1.73 -0.08 -21.96
N GLY A 21 -0.47 0.13 -21.56
CA GLY A 21 0.01 1.37 -20.99
C GLY A 21 -0.20 1.53 -19.48
N SER A 22 -0.50 0.45 -18.76
CA SER A 22 -0.61 0.50 -17.29
C SER A 22 0.80 0.59 -16.67
N PRO A 23 1.09 1.63 -15.86
CA PRO A 23 2.37 1.72 -15.15
C PRO A 23 2.41 0.87 -13.87
N PHE A 24 1.29 0.24 -13.49
CA PHE A 24 1.19 -0.52 -12.26
C PHE A 24 1.19 -2.03 -12.54
N PRO A 25 2.03 -2.80 -11.82
CA PRO A 25 1.97 -4.26 -11.89
C PRO A 25 0.70 -4.77 -11.22
N THR A 26 0.19 -5.90 -11.69
CA THR A 26 -0.82 -6.65 -10.96
C THR A 26 -0.17 -7.37 -9.78
N SER A 27 -0.86 -7.44 -8.67
CA SER A 27 -0.39 -8.16 -7.48
C SER A 27 -1.44 -9.15 -6.98
N VAL A 28 -0.98 -10.17 -6.25
CA VAL A 28 -1.87 -11.14 -5.62
C VAL A 28 -2.84 -10.41 -4.67
N TYR A 29 -4.11 -10.71 -4.79
CA TYR A 29 -5.15 -10.08 -3.98
C TYR A 29 -5.13 -10.60 -2.54
N PHE A 30 -4.82 -9.74 -1.60
CA PHE A 30 -4.72 -10.06 -0.16
C PHE A 30 -6.06 -10.39 0.50
N GLY A 31 -7.18 -9.97 -0.08
CA GLY A 31 -8.54 -10.23 0.44
C GLY A 31 -9.04 -11.64 0.22
N HIS A 32 -8.31 -12.48 -0.52
CA HIS A 32 -8.74 -13.84 -0.87
C HIS A 32 -9.06 -14.75 0.34
N PRO A 33 -8.27 -14.75 1.44
CA PRO A 33 -8.63 -15.53 2.63
C PRO A 33 -9.97 -15.13 3.24
N GLY A 34 -10.30 -13.83 3.25
CA GLY A 34 -11.58 -13.33 3.73
C GLY A 34 -12.75 -13.81 2.89
N TRP A 35 -12.63 -13.76 1.55
CA TRP A 35 -13.65 -14.30 0.64
C TRP A 35 -13.86 -15.80 0.80
N LYS A 36 -12.77 -16.53 1.04
CA LYS A 36 -12.83 -17.97 1.29
C LYS A 36 -13.50 -18.30 2.62
N ALA A 37 -13.33 -17.47 3.62
CA ALA A 37 -13.98 -17.64 4.93
C ALA A 37 -15.51 -17.52 4.88
N ILE A 38 -16.05 -16.79 3.89
CA ILE A 38 -17.50 -16.67 3.63
C ILE A 38 -17.98 -17.59 2.51
N ASP A 39 -17.23 -18.65 2.19
CA ASP A 39 -17.53 -19.64 1.15
C ASP A 39 -17.74 -19.06 -0.27
N ALA A 40 -17.13 -17.93 -0.57
CA ALA A 40 -17.18 -17.35 -1.90
C ALA A 40 -16.51 -18.24 -2.94
N ARG A 41 -17.23 -18.58 -4.00
CA ARG A 41 -16.75 -19.46 -5.07
C ARG A 41 -16.04 -18.65 -6.16
N ALA A 42 -15.22 -19.32 -6.97
CA ALA A 42 -14.46 -18.72 -8.08
C ALA A 42 -15.34 -17.94 -9.09
N GLY A 43 -16.63 -18.25 -9.20
CA GLY A 43 -17.58 -17.52 -10.02
C GLY A 43 -17.68 -16.02 -9.67
N PHE A 44 -17.50 -15.64 -8.41
CA PHE A 44 -17.49 -14.23 -8.00
C PHE A 44 -16.37 -13.43 -8.68
N SER A 45 -15.20 -14.03 -8.82
CA SER A 45 -14.06 -13.38 -9.49
C SER A 45 -14.33 -13.17 -10.99
N VAL A 46 -14.99 -14.13 -11.63
CA VAL A 46 -15.35 -14.02 -13.06
C VAL A 46 -16.40 -12.93 -13.27
N VAL A 47 -17.46 -12.91 -12.45
CA VAL A 47 -18.51 -11.87 -12.52
C VAL A 47 -17.90 -10.50 -12.28
N ASN A 48 -17.03 -10.37 -11.29
CA ASN A 48 -16.35 -9.12 -10.97
C ASN A 48 -15.46 -8.65 -12.14
N ALA A 49 -14.69 -9.56 -12.75
CA ALA A 49 -13.86 -9.23 -13.91
C ALA A 49 -14.69 -8.73 -15.10
N VAL A 50 -15.80 -9.41 -15.42
CA VAL A 50 -16.71 -8.99 -16.49
C VAL A 50 -17.33 -7.62 -16.17
N LEU A 51 -17.80 -7.41 -14.95
CA LEU A 51 -18.36 -6.16 -14.50
C LEU A 51 -17.37 -5.00 -14.61
N TYR A 52 -16.13 -5.21 -14.17
CA TYR A 52 -15.07 -4.21 -14.32
C TYR A 52 -14.78 -3.91 -15.80
N LEU A 53 -14.71 -4.94 -16.63
CA LEU A 53 -14.45 -4.76 -18.07
C LEU A 53 -15.55 -3.91 -18.73
N VAL A 54 -16.81 -4.19 -18.42
CA VAL A 54 -17.96 -3.39 -18.93
C VAL A 54 -17.90 -1.95 -18.42
N LEU A 55 -17.64 -1.75 -17.11
CA LEU A 55 -17.56 -0.42 -16.49
C LEU A 55 -16.42 0.41 -17.09
N CYS A 56 -15.25 -0.22 -17.30
CA CYS A 56 -14.11 0.48 -17.89
C CYS A 56 -14.32 0.81 -19.36
N CYS A 57 -14.87 -0.12 -20.16
CA CYS A 57 -15.13 0.12 -21.58
C CYS A 57 -16.25 1.14 -21.85
N THR A 58 -17.21 1.23 -20.96
CA THR A 58 -18.33 2.20 -21.08
C THR A 58 -18.03 3.57 -20.47
N GLY A 59 -16.92 3.71 -19.72
CA GLY A 59 -16.59 4.94 -18.99
C GLY A 59 -17.46 5.19 -17.76
N LEU A 60 -18.36 4.26 -17.40
CA LEU A 60 -19.21 4.34 -16.21
C LEU A 60 -18.42 4.37 -14.90
N THR A 61 -17.16 3.97 -14.93
CA THR A 61 -16.24 4.07 -13.78
C THR A 61 -16.15 5.51 -13.26
N SER A 62 -16.10 6.51 -14.15
CA SER A 62 -16.06 7.93 -13.77
C SER A 62 -17.32 8.37 -13.04
N VAL A 63 -18.48 7.88 -13.48
CA VAL A 63 -19.77 8.17 -12.83
C VAL A 63 -19.84 7.53 -11.45
N LEU A 64 -19.38 6.30 -11.32
CA LEU A 64 -19.31 5.61 -10.02
C LEU A 64 -18.36 6.34 -9.05
N MET A 65 -17.19 6.77 -9.51
CA MET A 65 -16.26 7.53 -8.69
C MET A 65 -16.81 8.89 -8.26
N ALA A 66 -17.64 9.51 -9.09
CA ALA A 66 -18.32 10.77 -8.73
C ALA A 66 -19.51 10.56 -7.76
N ALA A 67 -20.14 9.38 -7.82
CA ALA A 67 -21.28 9.05 -6.97
C ALA A 67 -20.88 8.54 -5.57
N ILE A 68 -19.70 7.92 -5.44
CA ILE A 68 -19.20 7.38 -4.17
C ILE A 68 -18.39 8.46 -3.45
N PRO A 69 -18.83 8.94 -2.28
CA PRO A 69 -18.05 9.92 -1.52
C PRO A 69 -16.72 9.31 -1.05
N THR A 70 -15.65 10.06 -1.20
CA THR A 70 -14.27 9.64 -0.85
C THR A 70 -14.18 9.19 0.61
N GLU A 71 -14.96 9.81 1.49
CA GLU A 71 -15.01 9.51 2.91
C GLU A 71 -15.48 8.07 3.18
N ALA A 72 -16.47 7.58 2.41
CA ALA A 72 -16.95 6.21 2.54
C ALA A 72 -15.88 5.18 2.13
N VAL A 73 -15.12 5.50 1.08
CA VAL A 73 -14.00 4.64 0.64
C VAL A 73 -12.87 4.62 1.68
N MET A 74 -12.58 5.77 2.31
CA MET A 74 -11.55 5.84 3.35
C MET A 74 -11.89 4.97 4.55
N VAL A 75 -13.13 4.95 5.01
CA VAL A 75 -13.56 4.07 6.13
C VAL A 75 -13.34 2.60 5.78
N LEU A 76 -13.70 2.20 4.55
CA LEU A 76 -13.47 0.84 4.07
C LEU A 76 -11.98 0.48 4.05
N LEU A 77 -11.13 1.39 3.55
CA LEU A 77 -9.68 1.19 3.49
C LEU A 77 -9.05 1.04 4.88
N VAL A 78 -9.52 1.83 5.86
CA VAL A 78 -9.07 1.70 7.26
C VAL A 78 -9.46 0.33 7.82
N TYR A 79 -10.69 -0.12 7.59
CA TYR A 79 -11.13 -1.45 8.01
C TYR A 79 -10.27 -2.58 7.39
N VAL A 80 -10.03 -2.50 6.08
CA VAL A 80 -9.16 -3.47 5.37
C VAL A 80 -7.73 -3.42 5.93
N GLY A 81 -7.21 -2.22 6.24
CA GLY A 81 -5.90 -2.05 6.86
C GLY A 81 -5.80 -2.77 8.21
N PHE A 82 -6.79 -2.62 9.06
CA PHE A 82 -6.84 -3.36 10.34
C PHE A 82 -6.93 -4.87 10.14
N ALA A 83 -7.78 -5.34 9.23
CA ALA A 83 -7.94 -6.77 8.95
C ALA A 83 -6.65 -7.41 8.42
N VAL A 84 -5.93 -6.71 7.52
CA VAL A 84 -4.64 -7.17 6.99
C VAL A 84 -3.57 -7.18 8.10
N THR A 85 -3.55 -6.15 8.95
CA THR A 85 -2.62 -6.06 10.07
C THR A 85 -2.85 -7.22 11.06
N ASP A 86 -4.09 -7.47 11.43
CA ASP A 86 -4.46 -8.58 12.31
C ASP A 86 -4.02 -9.93 11.73
N THR A 87 -4.33 -10.18 10.46
CA THR A 87 -3.91 -11.41 9.76
C THR A 87 -2.38 -11.55 9.72
N THR A 88 -1.65 -10.44 9.54
CA THR A 88 -0.19 -10.44 9.54
C THR A 88 0.36 -10.86 10.90
N PHE A 89 -0.14 -10.26 11.97
CA PHE A 89 0.31 -10.61 13.32
C PHE A 89 -0.07 -12.03 13.75
N GLN A 90 -1.18 -12.57 13.25
CA GLN A 90 -1.57 -13.96 13.51
C GLN A 90 -0.74 -14.98 12.74
N SER A 91 -0.25 -14.62 11.55
CA SER A 91 0.52 -15.52 10.67
C SER A 91 2.00 -15.57 10.95
N VAL A 92 2.52 -14.68 11.82
CA VAL A 92 3.94 -14.51 12.08
C VAL A 92 4.26 -14.79 13.56
N ASP A 93 5.38 -15.47 13.82
CA ASP A 93 5.85 -15.71 15.19
C ASP A 93 6.07 -14.40 15.95
N LYS A 94 5.72 -14.38 17.24
CA LYS A 94 5.84 -13.21 18.11
C LYS A 94 7.23 -12.59 18.16
N LYS A 95 8.28 -13.39 17.93
CA LYS A 95 9.67 -12.92 17.89
C LYS A 95 9.93 -11.88 16.78
N TYR A 96 9.12 -11.87 15.69
CA TYR A 96 9.27 -10.93 14.58
C TYR A 96 8.41 -9.65 14.72
N TYR A 97 7.57 -9.54 15.74
CA TYR A 97 6.73 -8.35 15.94
C TYR A 97 7.51 -7.04 15.96
N PRO A 98 8.68 -6.95 16.65
CA PRO A 98 9.50 -5.73 16.59
C PRO A 98 9.99 -5.42 15.17
N ALA A 99 10.32 -6.44 14.37
CA ALA A 99 10.75 -6.26 12.99
C ALA A 99 9.61 -5.69 12.13
N ILE A 100 8.38 -6.19 12.27
CA ILE A 100 7.20 -5.68 11.58
C ILE A 100 6.95 -4.23 11.95
N LEU A 101 6.93 -3.89 13.24
CA LEU A 101 6.66 -2.53 13.71
C LEU A 101 7.71 -1.52 13.20
N LEU A 102 8.99 -1.88 13.28
CA LEU A 102 10.06 -1.01 12.80
C LEU A 102 10.05 -0.86 11.27
N SER A 103 9.66 -1.89 10.54
CA SER A 103 9.55 -1.82 9.07
C SER A 103 8.41 -0.94 8.58
N LEU A 104 7.41 -0.64 9.42
CA LEU A 104 6.34 0.32 9.09
C LEU A 104 6.79 1.78 9.20
N MET A 105 7.89 2.07 9.91
CA MET A 105 8.37 3.45 10.12
C MET A 105 8.55 4.24 8.82
N PRO A 106 9.23 3.75 7.78
CA PRO A 106 9.39 4.52 6.54
C PRO A 106 8.05 4.90 5.90
N ILE A 107 7.06 4.00 5.93
CA ILE A 107 5.72 4.25 5.38
C ILE A 107 5.00 5.34 6.18
N LEU A 108 5.14 5.36 7.50
CA LEU A 108 4.59 6.42 8.35
C LEU A 108 5.23 7.77 8.04
N PHE A 109 6.54 7.82 7.84
CA PHE A 109 7.24 9.04 7.46
C PHE A 109 6.83 9.52 6.07
N GLN A 110 6.59 8.63 5.11
CA GLN A 110 6.04 8.99 3.80
C GLN A 110 4.64 9.59 3.93
N TYR A 111 3.80 9.03 4.79
CA TYR A 111 2.48 9.59 5.05
C TYR A 111 2.55 10.99 5.67
N ILE A 112 3.42 11.18 6.67
CA ILE A 112 3.67 12.49 7.28
C ILE A 112 4.17 13.49 6.23
N GLN A 113 5.09 13.08 5.37
CA GLN A 113 5.59 13.90 4.26
C GLN A 113 4.45 14.35 3.33
N THR A 114 3.55 13.44 2.98
CA THR A 114 2.38 13.76 2.16
C THR A 114 1.46 14.78 2.83
N ILE A 115 1.17 14.60 4.13
CA ILE A 115 0.34 15.56 4.89
C ILE A 115 1.00 16.93 4.95
N VAL A 116 2.29 16.99 5.28
CA VAL A 116 3.04 18.26 5.33
C VAL A 116 3.03 18.96 3.96
N SER A 117 3.28 18.22 2.89
CA SER A 117 3.26 18.76 1.53
C SER A 117 1.87 19.30 1.16
N SER A 118 0.81 18.58 1.48
CA SER A 118 -0.56 19.00 1.21
C SER A 118 -0.95 20.24 2.01
N ALA A 119 -0.56 20.29 3.29
CA ALA A 119 -0.83 21.45 4.16
C ALA A 119 -0.10 22.71 3.67
N VAL A 120 1.16 22.58 3.25
CA VAL A 120 1.95 23.67 2.69
C VAL A 120 1.37 24.15 1.36
N GLN A 121 0.91 23.23 0.49
CA GLN A 121 0.23 23.57 -0.75
C GLN A 121 -1.10 24.30 -0.51
N ALA A 122 -1.87 23.87 0.48
CA ALA A 122 -3.10 24.53 0.89
C ALA A 122 -2.85 25.97 1.39
N ALA A 123 -1.67 26.24 1.96
CA ALA A 123 -1.23 27.59 2.36
C ALA A 123 -0.70 28.43 1.17
N GLY A 124 -0.81 27.92 -0.07
CA GLY A 124 -0.43 28.64 -1.28
C GLY A 124 1.07 28.64 -1.60
N THR A 125 1.85 27.76 -0.96
CA THR A 125 3.28 27.64 -1.20
C THR A 125 3.68 26.16 -1.44
N THR A 126 4.97 25.91 -1.63
CA THR A 126 5.50 24.54 -1.79
C THR A 126 6.58 24.27 -0.75
N VAL A 127 6.77 23.00 -0.39
CA VAL A 127 7.81 22.60 0.57
C VAL A 127 9.20 23.04 0.07
N ALA A 128 9.45 23.01 -1.25
CA ALA A 128 10.70 23.43 -1.86
C ALA A 128 10.96 24.95 -1.77
N ALA A 129 9.91 25.76 -1.61
CA ALA A 129 10.02 27.21 -1.46
C ALA A 129 10.35 27.64 -0.01
N LEU A 130 10.18 26.74 0.95
CA LEU A 130 10.44 26.97 2.36
C LEU A 130 11.84 26.48 2.75
N THR A 131 12.53 27.24 3.57
CA THR A 131 13.84 26.84 4.08
C THR A 131 13.73 25.84 5.24
N THR A 132 14.76 25.02 5.41
CA THR A 132 14.83 24.09 6.54
C THR A 132 14.73 24.78 7.89
N GLU A 133 15.24 26.03 7.99
CA GLU A 133 15.20 26.85 9.20
C GLU A 133 13.78 27.27 9.55
N GLN A 134 12.94 27.56 8.56
CA GLN A 134 11.52 27.87 8.78
C GLN A 134 10.77 26.67 9.36
N PHE A 135 11.04 25.47 8.87
CA PHE A 135 10.47 24.26 9.45
C PHE A 135 11.00 23.98 10.86
N ALA A 136 12.30 24.21 11.09
CA ALA A 136 12.92 24.03 12.40
C ALA A 136 12.36 24.98 13.45
N ALA A 137 12.00 26.20 13.08
CA ALA A 137 11.36 27.17 13.98
C ALA A 137 10.04 26.65 14.57
N TYR A 138 9.35 25.77 13.84
CA TYR A 138 8.13 25.10 14.29
C TYR A 138 8.35 23.65 14.74
N SER A 139 9.61 23.27 15.02
CA SER A 139 9.99 21.91 15.46
C SER A 139 9.63 20.79 14.48
N VAL A 140 9.55 21.09 13.19
CA VAL A 140 9.29 20.11 12.13
C VAL A 140 10.62 19.63 11.53
N PRO A 141 11.03 18.36 11.77
CA PRO A 141 12.29 17.81 11.25
C PRO A 141 12.14 17.40 9.77
N ILE A 142 11.91 18.36 8.88
CA ILE A 142 11.54 18.13 7.48
C ILE A 142 12.55 17.23 6.75
N ARG A 143 13.84 17.43 6.95
CA ARG A 143 14.88 16.59 6.34
C ARG A 143 14.79 15.13 6.79
N GLY A 144 14.56 14.89 8.08
CA GLY A 144 14.37 13.53 8.61
C GLY A 144 13.15 12.86 8.00
N ILE A 145 12.06 13.61 7.86
CA ILE A 145 10.82 13.14 7.22
C ILE A 145 11.08 12.76 5.76
N GLU A 146 11.78 13.62 5.01
CA GLU A 146 12.10 13.39 3.60
C GLU A 146 13.04 12.18 3.42
N TYR A 147 14.11 12.08 4.21
CA TYR A 147 15.07 10.96 4.09
C TYR A 147 14.44 9.61 4.44
N LEU A 148 13.56 9.56 5.41
CA LEU A 148 12.88 8.31 5.79
C LEU A 148 11.65 8.01 4.93
N GLY A 149 10.98 9.05 4.42
CA GLY A 149 9.79 8.91 3.58
C GLY A 149 10.10 8.61 2.11
N ASN A 150 11.22 9.11 1.60
CA ASN A 150 11.59 8.87 0.21
C ASN A 150 11.98 7.40 -0.02
N GLY A 151 11.27 6.74 -0.96
CA GLY A 151 11.46 5.32 -1.22
C GLY A 151 10.99 4.41 -0.09
N ALA A 152 10.04 4.85 0.72
CA ALA A 152 9.57 4.17 1.92
C ALA A 152 9.17 2.71 1.68
N PHE A 153 8.59 2.39 0.53
CA PHE A 153 8.22 1.00 0.21
C PHE A 153 9.45 0.08 0.15
N LEU A 154 10.49 0.49 -0.57
CA LEU A 154 11.72 -0.30 -0.68
C LEU A 154 12.47 -0.34 0.65
N SER A 155 12.59 0.80 1.32
CA SER A 155 13.22 0.90 2.65
C SER A 155 12.52 0.02 3.68
N SER A 156 11.18 -0.02 3.67
CA SER A 156 10.37 -0.86 4.54
C SER A 156 10.61 -2.34 4.30
N LEU A 157 10.65 -2.78 3.03
CA LEU A 157 10.94 -4.17 2.67
C LEU A 157 12.35 -4.61 3.09
N LEU A 158 13.35 -3.76 2.82
CA LEU A 158 14.72 -4.04 3.20
C LEU A 158 14.88 -4.10 4.72
N LEU A 159 14.25 -3.15 5.42
CA LEU A 159 14.29 -3.10 6.89
C LEU A 159 13.61 -4.32 7.52
N ALA A 160 12.45 -4.74 6.98
CA ALA A 160 11.76 -5.95 7.42
C ALA A 160 12.66 -7.19 7.27
N GLY A 161 13.28 -7.35 6.09
CA GLY A 161 14.18 -8.47 5.82
C GLY A 161 15.43 -8.48 6.72
N LEU A 162 16.08 -7.32 6.87
CA LEU A 162 17.25 -7.17 7.74
C LEU A 162 16.91 -7.45 9.20
N LEU A 163 15.82 -6.89 9.71
CA LEU A 163 15.43 -7.10 11.10
C LEU A 163 15.00 -8.55 11.37
N ALA A 164 14.32 -9.20 10.43
CA ALA A 164 13.98 -10.62 10.54
C ALA A 164 15.26 -11.47 10.59
N TYR A 165 16.25 -11.14 9.76
CA TYR A 165 17.56 -11.82 9.76
C TYR A 165 18.32 -11.63 11.08
N VAL A 166 18.28 -10.42 11.64
CA VAL A 166 18.86 -10.10 12.96
C VAL A 166 18.17 -10.89 14.06
N VAL A 167 16.83 -10.96 14.05
CA VAL A 167 16.04 -11.73 15.04
C VAL A 167 16.37 -13.22 14.99
N ASP A 168 16.61 -13.78 13.80
CA ASP A 168 17.00 -15.18 13.62
C ASP A 168 18.46 -15.48 13.99
N LYS A 169 19.25 -14.44 14.35
CA LYS A 169 20.68 -14.56 14.68
C LYS A 169 21.51 -15.29 13.62
N LYS A 170 21.12 -15.18 12.37
CA LYS A 170 21.82 -15.79 11.23
C LYS A 170 22.98 -14.90 10.77
N TYR A 171 23.92 -14.63 11.67
CA TYR A 171 25.12 -13.83 11.39
C TYR A 171 26.25 -14.73 10.82
N LYS A 172 26.11 -15.26 9.64
CA LYS A 172 27.21 -15.93 8.94
C LYS A 172 27.41 -15.31 7.56
#